data_d226c09f00e94a82ae802f0dacef768d
#
_entry.id   d226c09f00e94a82ae802f0dacef768d
#
_cell.length_a   1.000
_cell.length_b   1.000
_cell.length_c   1.000
_cell.angle_alpha   90.00
_cell.angle_beta   90.00
_cell.angle_gamma   90.00
#
_symmetry.space_group_name_H-M   'P 1'
#
loop_
_entity.id
_entity.type
_entity.pdbx_description
1 polymer ?
#
loop_
_entity_poly.entity_id
_entity_poly.type
_entity_poly.pdbx_seq_one_letter_code
_entity_poly.pdbx_strand_id
1 'polypeptide(L)'
;MKRTDFFRKIATAVIALLFCQPATFGQTYRRIAGWPDETNRRIESFLNSTLAMKERKVAVFDCDGTLIGQVPHYLSEESMYDFAVANYKDRQDKLSKEKWKICEELAAGDNVAVSYTQRCIDFFAGLTPDELSNAGWVCYQNKFAGKFYPEMKELLANLEEYGFEIWIVTASTELLYQRFVHEQLGIPVDRILGVKSCIRDGIVTDEVVRPIPQDAGKAEVIHTFIKARPLIVGGNSRGDMEMMHESVGLRILVNPDDAKPEQAMGGKTVKSYWENDPMTLI
;
A
#
# COMPACT_ATOMS: atom_id res chain seq x y z
N MET A 1 26.99 -32.52 -53.59
CA MET A 1 26.91 -31.34 -52.70
C MET A 1 27.95 -31.53 -51.57
N LYS A 2 29.01 -30.74 -51.58
CA LYS A 2 30.17 -30.97 -50.71
C LYS A 2 29.87 -30.54 -49.26
N ARG A 3 30.32 -31.34 -48.29
CA ARG A 3 30.12 -31.16 -46.84
C ARG A 3 30.53 -29.76 -46.30
N THR A 4 31.31 -29.04 -47.03
CA THR A 4 31.81 -27.70 -46.74
C THR A 4 30.75 -26.59 -46.87
N ASP A 5 29.71 -26.76 -47.66
CA ASP A 5 28.68 -25.73 -47.85
C ASP A 5 27.62 -25.73 -46.70
N PHE A 6 27.47 -26.88 -46.05
CA PHE A 6 26.55 -27.00 -44.91
C PHE A 6 27.05 -26.25 -43.67
N PHE A 7 28.33 -26.37 -43.35
CA PHE A 7 28.95 -25.69 -42.20
C PHE A 7 29.07 -24.17 -42.41
N ARG A 8 29.21 -23.71 -43.63
CA ARG A 8 29.28 -22.27 -43.94
C ARG A 8 27.94 -21.57 -43.78
N LYS A 9 26.82 -22.25 -44.02
CA LYS A 9 25.46 -21.70 -43.77
C LYS A 9 25.08 -21.69 -42.30
N ILE A 10 25.57 -22.64 -41.51
CA ILE A 10 25.32 -22.66 -40.06
C ILE A 10 26.13 -21.56 -39.35
N ALA A 11 27.38 -21.32 -39.77
CA ALA A 11 28.22 -20.28 -39.18
C ALA A 11 27.63 -18.86 -39.44
N THR A 12 27.02 -18.62 -40.61
CA THR A 12 26.41 -17.32 -40.92
C THR A 12 25.09 -17.09 -40.15
N ALA A 13 24.32 -18.15 -39.86
CA ALA A 13 23.09 -18.06 -39.08
C ALA A 13 23.35 -17.83 -37.59
N VAL A 14 24.44 -18.40 -37.04
CA VAL A 14 24.81 -18.22 -35.61
C VAL A 14 25.38 -16.82 -35.33
N ILE A 15 26.08 -16.21 -36.30
CA ILE A 15 26.62 -14.84 -36.15
C ILE A 15 25.51 -13.78 -36.24
N ALA A 16 24.42 -14.04 -36.99
CA ALA A 16 23.28 -13.12 -37.06
C ALA A 16 22.41 -13.11 -35.79
N LEU A 17 22.45 -14.15 -34.97
CA LEU A 17 21.72 -14.23 -33.68
C LEU A 17 22.44 -13.55 -32.51
N LEU A 18 23.72 -13.21 -32.66
CA LEU A 18 24.53 -12.59 -31.61
C LEU A 18 24.47 -11.04 -31.58
N PHE A 19 23.77 -10.40 -32.52
CA PHE A 19 23.67 -8.94 -32.61
C PHE A 19 22.24 -8.38 -32.46
N CYS A 20 21.25 -9.22 -32.17
CA CYS A 20 19.97 -8.72 -31.70
C CYS A 20 20.01 -8.59 -30.16
N GLN A 21 20.83 -7.68 -29.65
CA GLN A 21 20.56 -7.13 -28.32
C GLN A 21 19.25 -6.34 -28.46
N PRO A 22 18.22 -6.64 -27.65
CA PRO A 22 17.09 -5.74 -27.60
C PRO A 22 17.65 -4.37 -27.23
N ALA A 23 17.29 -3.36 -28.01
CA ALA A 23 17.55 -1.98 -27.61
C ALA A 23 16.96 -1.83 -26.22
N THR A 24 17.80 -1.76 -25.21
CA THR A 24 17.40 -1.32 -23.89
C THR A 24 16.97 0.13 -24.08
N PHE A 25 15.67 0.35 -24.30
CA PHE A 25 15.10 1.67 -24.06
C PHE A 25 15.50 1.99 -22.63
N GLY A 26 16.42 2.94 -22.47
CA GLY A 26 16.90 3.34 -21.15
C GLY A 26 15.68 3.77 -20.34
N GLN A 27 15.49 3.13 -19.19
CA GLN A 27 14.48 3.53 -18.23
C GLN A 27 14.74 5.00 -17.90
N THR A 28 13.75 5.86 -18.11
CA THR A 28 13.91 7.30 -17.96
C THR A 28 13.02 7.77 -16.83
N TYR A 29 13.65 8.35 -15.79
CA TYR A 29 12.91 8.97 -14.72
C TYR A 29 12.05 10.13 -15.25
N ARG A 30 10.78 10.11 -14.90
CA ARG A 30 9.85 11.21 -15.16
C ARG A 30 9.77 12.08 -13.93
N ARG A 31 10.16 13.35 -14.07
CA ARG A 31 10.11 14.32 -12.98
C ARG A 31 8.69 14.40 -12.41
N ILE A 32 8.57 14.29 -11.11
CA ILE A 32 7.30 14.42 -10.37
C ILE A 32 6.98 15.89 -10.22
N ALA A 33 5.87 16.32 -10.80
CA ALA A 33 5.40 17.69 -10.70
C ALA A 33 5.03 18.04 -9.24
N GLY A 34 5.31 19.30 -8.84
CA GLY A 34 5.02 19.76 -7.47
C GLY A 34 6.07 19.40 -6.42
N TRP A 35 6.94 18.42 -6.67
CA TRP A 35 8.01 18.10 -5.74
C TRP A 35 9.28 18.96 -5.97
N PRO A 36 10.04 19.28 -4.90
CA PRO A 36 11.29 20.03 -5.01
C PRO A 36 12.29 19.36 -5.98
N ASP A 37 13.12 20.17 -6.62
CA ASP A 37 14.18 19.67 -7.53
C ASP A 37 15.14 18.71 -6.83
N GLU A 38 15.46 19.00 -5.58
CA GLU A 38 16.33 18.14 -4.76
C GLU A 38 15.71 16.76 -4.54
N THR A 39 14.44 16.71 -4.18
CA THR A 39 13.69 15.46 -3.98
C THR A 39 13.67 14.64 -5.27
N ASN A 40 13.34 15.29 -6.40
CA ASN A 40 13.36 14.62 -7.71
C ASN A 40 14.75 14.08 -8.06
N ARG A 41 15.83 14.86 -7.86
CA ARG A 41 17.20 14.39 -8.12
C ARG A 41 17.59 13.19 -7.27
N ARG A 42 17.22 13.20 -6.00
CA ARG A 42 17.51 12.09 -5.08
C ARG A 42 16.80 10.82 -5.49
N ILE A 43 15.52 10.90 -5.87
CA ILE A 43 14.75 9.75 -6.35
C ILE A 43 15.36 9.24 -7.66
N GLU A 44 15.61 10.10 -8.64
CA GLU A 44 16.23 9.73 -9.91
C GLU A 44 17.58 9.03 -9.71
N SER A 45 18.46 9.63 -8.91
CA SER A 45 19.76 9.04 -8.58
C SER A 45 19.63 7.66 -7.93
N PHE A 46 18.69 7.53 -6.99
CA PHE A 46 18.43 6.26 -6.33
C PHE A 46 17.90 5.22 -7.31
N LEU A 47 16.88 5.54 -8.11
CA LEU A 47 16.32 4.63 -9.09
C LEU A 47 17.36 4.17 -10.11
N ASN A 48 18.17 5.10 -10.63
CA ASN A 48 19.26 4.78 -11.56
C ASN A 48 20.30 3.84 -10.92
N SER A 49 20.58 3.96 -9.63
CA SER A 49 21.47 3.03 -8.91
C SER A 49 20.94 1.60 -8.84
N THR A 50 19.63 1.41 -9.00
CA THR A 50 18.97 0.09 -8.97
C THR A 50 18.92 -0.60 -10.34
N LEU A 51 19.33 0.06 -11.43
CA LEU A 51 19.21 -0.49 -12.80
C LEU A 51 19.97 -1.80 -12.99
N ALA A 52 21.12 -1.95 -12.34
CA ALA A 52 21.94 -3.16 -12.45
C ALA A 52 21.50 -4.29 -11.50
N MET A 53 20.54 -4.03 -10.61
CA MET A 53 20.05 -5.05 -9.65
C MET A 53 19.27 -6.13 -10.36
N LYS A 54 19.55 -7.38 -10.01
CA LYS A 54 18.84 -8.57 -10.50
C LYS A 54 17.84 -9.12 -9.46
N GLU A 55 18.00 -8.71 -8.22
CA GLU A 55 17.14 -9.06 -7.10
C GLU A 55 15.78 -8.37 -7.22
N ARG A 56 14.79 -8.88 -6.48
CA ARG A 56 13.49 -8.24 -6.36
C ARG A 56 13.64 -6.82 -5.83
N LYS A 57 13.12 -5.85 -6.55
CA LYS A 57 13.04 -4.45 -6.12
C LYS A 57 11.66 -4.23 -5.52
N VAL A 58 11.59 -4.06 -4.23
CA VAL A 58 10.33 -3.91 -3.49
C VAL A 58 10.17 -2.48 -2.97
N ALA A 59 9.00 -1.91 -3.21
CA ALA A 59 8.53 -0.67 -2.59
C ALA A 59 7.26 -0.95 -1.80
N VAL A 60 7.17 -0.42 -0.58
CA VAL A 60 6.03 -0.62 0.32
C VAL A 60 5.48 0.72 0.75
N PHE A 61 4.17 0.89 0.65
CA PHE A 61 3.50 2.13 1.04
C PHE A 61 2.33 1.86 1.98
N ASP A 62 2.14 2.73 2.96
CA ASP A 62 0.85 2.88 3.61
C ASP A 62 -0.17 3.48 2.62
N CYS A 63 -1.46 3.37 2.92
CA CYS A 63 -2.53 3.86 2.04
C CYS A 63 -3.08 5.22 2.50
N ASP A 64 -3.71 5.25 3.68
CA ASP A 64 -4.45 6.41 4.18
C ASP A 64 -3.51 7.52 4.67
N GLY A 65 -3.61 8.70 4.08
CA GLY A 65 -2.70 9.82 4.36
C GLY A 65 -1.37 9.75 3.60
N THR A 66 -1.02 8.59 3.02
CA THR A 66 0.21 8.37 2.25
C THR A 66 -0.04 8.36 0.73
N LEU A 67 -0.99 7.58 0.26
CA LEU A 67 -1.38 7.52 -1.15
C LEU A 67 -2.68 8.25 -1.42
N ILE A 68 -3.62 8.20 -0.48
CA ILE A 68 -4.94 8.81 -0.58
C ILE A 68 -5.22 9.73 0.61
N GLY A 69 -5.80 10.90 0.33
CA GLY A 69 -6.20 11.87 1.35
C GLY A 69 -7.41 11.42 2.16
N GLN A 70 -7.51 11.92 3.38
CA GLN A 70 -8.63 11.68 4.31
C GLN A 70 -9.79 12.64 4.05
N VAL A 71 -11.04 12.26 4.41
CA VAL A 71 -12.26 13.08 4.23
C VAL A 71 -13.32 12.73 5.29
N PRO A 72 -13.54 13.50 6.26
CA PRO A 72 -12.64 13.96 7.32
C PRO A 72 -12.05 12.79 8.11
N HIS A 73 -12.60 11.56 7.92
CA HIS A 73 -12.16 10.30 8.52
C HIS A 73 -11.53 9.38 7.48
N TYR A 74 -10.97 8.25 7.92
CA TYR A 74 -10.45 7.23 7.04
C TYR A 74 -11.57 6.55 6.23
N LEU A 75 -11.24 6.04 5.05
CA LEU A 75 -12.21 5.34 4.20
C LEU A 75 -12.86 4.15 4.91
N SER A 76 -12.12 3.41 5.74
CA SER A 76 -12.67 2.30 6.50
C SER A 76 -13.76 2.73 7.49
N GLU A 77 -13.59 3.88 8.16
CA GLU A 77 -14.56 4.45 9.10
C GLU A 77 -15.80 4.94 8.37
N GLU A 78 -15.61 5.71 7.30
CA GLU A 78 -16.69 6.23 6.47
C GLU A 78 -17.50 5.09 5.83
N SER A 79 -16.82 4.05 5.32
CA SER A 79 -17.46 2.88 4.73
C SER A 79 -18.29 2.10 5.76
N MET A 80 -17.74 1.91 6.96
CA MET A 80 -18.44 1.24 8.06
C MET A 80 -19.69 2.02 8.47
N TYR A 81 -19.57 3.34 8.64
CA TYR A 81 -20.70 4.19 9.03
C TYR A 81 -21.80 4.21 7.97
N ASP A 82 -21.45 4.40 6.70
CA ASP A 82 -22.41 4.39 5.60
C ASP A 82 -23.13 3.04 5.49
N PHE A 83 -22.39 1.94 5.63
CA PHE A 83 -22.95 0.59 5.62
C PHE A 83 -23.88 0.39 6.82
N ALA A 84 -23.49 0.84 8.02
CA ALA A 84 -24.30 0.72 9.22
C ALA A 84 -25.63 1.51 9.10
N VAL A 85 -25.54 2.74 8.59
CA VAL A 85 -26.73 3.57 8.35
C VAL A 85 -27.70 2.90 7.35
N ALA A 86 -27.17 2.38 6.26
CA ALA A 86 -27.98 1.75 5.23
C ALA A 86 -28.63 0.43 5.65
N ASN A 87 -27.96 -0.35 6.53
CA ASN A 87 -28.34 -1.74 6.79
C ASN A 87 -28.85 -2.00 8.22
N TYR A 88 -28.47 -1.18 9.22
CA TYR A 88 -28.71 -1.52 10.64
C TYR A 88 -29.42 -0.47 11.46
N LYS A 89 -29.24 0.84 11.18
CA LYS A 89 -29.66 1.97 12.01
C LYS A 89 -31.11 1.91 12.51
N ASP A 90 -32.05 1.62 11.59
CA ASP A 90 -33.49 1.69 11.89
C ASP A 90 -34.12 0.32 12.10
N ARG A 91 -33.30 -0.76 12.13
CA ARG A 91 -33.78 -2.13 12.29
C ARG A 91 -33.89 -2.53 13.74
N GLN A 92 -34.89 -3.38 14.06
CA GLN A 92 -35.18 -3.78 15.43
C GLN A 92 -34.71 -5.20 15.79
N ASP A 93 -34.22 -5.97 14.83
CA ASP A 93 -33.67 -7.30 15.06
C ASP A 93 -32.36 -7.23 15.86
N LYS A 94 -32.03 -8.36 16.52
CA LYS A 94 -30.89 -8.45 17.43
C LYS A 94 -29.56 -8.16 16.73
N LEU A 95 -29.34 -8.72 15.54
CA LEU A 95 -28.10 -8.56 14.79
C LEU A 95 -27.87 -7.09 14.42
N SER A 96 -28.89 -6.43 13.87
CA SER A 96 -28.80 -5.03 13.49
C SER A 96 -28.49 -4.11 14.68
N LYS A 97 -29.08 -4.37 15.85
CA LYS A 97 -28.77 -3.63 17.07
C LYS A 97 -27.33 -3.84 17.55
N GLU A 98 -26.83 -5.06 17.49
CA GLU A 98 -25.44 -5.37 17.84
C GLU A 98 -24.46 -4.67 16.90
N LYS A 99 -24.68 -4.74 15.59
CA LYS A 99 -23.82 -4.09 14.58
C LYS A 99 -23.87 -2.56 14.68
N TRP A 100 -25.04 -1.98 14.88
CA TRP A 100 -25.17 -0.54 15.10
C TRP A 100 -24.44 -0.09 16.36
N LYS A 101 -24.55 -0.83 17.46
CA LYS A 101 -23.80 -0.56 18.70
C LYS A 101 -22.28 -0.59 18.48
N ILE A 102 -21.75 -1.56 17.73
CA ILE A 102 -20.33 -1.62 17.39
C ILE A 102 -19.92 -0.34 16.64
N CYS A 103 -20.72 0.09 15.66
CA CYS A 103 -20.46 1.30 14.91
C CYS A 103 -20.40 2.57 15.82
N GLU A 104 -21.35 2.70 16.76
CA GLU A 104 -21.35 3.80 17.73
C GLU A 104 -20.13 3.77 18.67
N GLU A 105 -19.75 2.60 19.15
CA GLU A 105 -18.57 2.41 20.00
C GLU A 105 -17.27 2.80 19.26
N LEU A 106 -17.13 2.40 17.99
CA LEU A 106 -15.98 2.74 17.17
C LEU A 106 -15.92 4.24 16.84
N ALA A 107 -17.06 4.85 16.54
CA ALA A 107 -17.15 6.29 16.26
C ALA A 107 -16.81 7.17 17.49
N ALA A 108 -17.01 6.65 18.70
CA ALA A 108 -16.71 7.35 19.95
C ALA A 108 -15.31 7.05 20.50
N GLY A 109 -14.60 6.06 19.94
CA GLY A 109 -13.34 5.54 20.45
C GLY A 109 -12.10 6.09 19.77
N ASP A 110 -10.93 5.58 20.20
CA ASP A 110 -9.63 5.84 19.58
C ASP A 110 -9.36 4.81 18.49
N ASN A 111 -9.07 5.27 17.29
CA ASN A 111 -8.89 4.44 16.09
C ASN A 111 -7.47 3.89 15.88
N VAL A 112 -6.55 4.13 16.81
CA VAL A 112 -5.12 3.74 16.68
C VAL A 112 -4.75 2.44 17.39
N ALA A 113 -5.68 1.77 18.07
CA ALA A 113 -5.40 0.56 18.83
C ALA A 113 -5.71 -0.72 18.03
N VAL A 114 -4.94 -1.81 18.27
CA VAL A 114 -5.23 -3.14 17.70
C VAL A 114 -6.65 -3.61 18.04
N SER A 115 -7.18 -3.24 19.22
CA SER A 115 -8.57 -3.51 19.59
C SER A 115 -9.58 -2.84 18.68
N TYR A 116 -9.26 -1.65 18.15
CA TYR A 116 -10.09 -0.99 17.15
C TYR A 116 -10.15 -1.81 15.86
N THR A 117 -9.01 -2.27 15.34
CA THR A 117 -8.98 -3.08 14.12
C THR A 117 -9.77 -4.38 14.28
N GLN A 118 -9.69 -5.04 15.46
CA GLN A 118 -10.50 -6.22 15.75
C GLN A 118 -12.00 -5.89 15.71
N ARG A 119 -12.42 -4.78 16.34
CA ARG A 119 -13.83 -4.36 16.35
C ARG A 119 -14.37 -4.02 14.96
N CYS A 120 -13.53 -3.47 14.06
CA CYS A 120 -13.91 -3.29 12.66
C CYS A 120 -14.19 -4.64 11.98
N ILE A 121 -13.37 -5.65 12.25
CA ILE A 121 -13.59 -7.01 11.74
C ILE A 121 -14.88 -7.61 12.34
N ASP A 122 -15.12 -7.47 13.63
CA ASP A 122 -16.37 -7.90 14.29
C ASP A 122 -17.60 -7.26 13.62
N PHE A 123 -17.50 -5.98 13.22
CA PHE A 123 -18.57 -5.30 12.52
C PHE A 123 -18.88 -5.93 11.16
N PHE A 124 -17.84 -6.23 10.37
CA PHE A 124 -18.00 -6.77 9.02
C PHE A 124 -18.22 -8.29 8.98
N ALA A 125 -18.02 -9.01 10.08
CA ALA A 125 -18.28 -10.45 10.15
C ALA A 125 -19.73 -10.77 9.80
N GLY A 126 -19.93 -11.81 8.99
CA GLY A 126 -21.23 -12.24 8.47
C GLY A 126 -21.54 -11.77 7.05
N LEU A 127 -20.72 -10.88 6.47
CA LEU A 127 -20.81 -10.48 5.07
C LEU A 127 -20.08 -11.47 4.17
N THR A 128 -20.43 -11.51 2.90
CA THR A 128 -19.60 -12.12 1.86
C THR A 128 -18.41 -11.20 1.54
N PRO A 129 -17.29 -11.73 1.00
CA PRO A 129 -16.19 -10.92 0.50
C PRO A 129 -16.61 -9.87 -0.52
N ASP A 130 -17.56 -10.19 -1.40
CA ASP A 130 -18.07 -9.28 -2.42
C ASP A 130 -18.87 -8.12 -1.81
N GLU A 131 -19.71 -8.38 -0.80
CA GLU A 131 -20.43 -7.32 -0.09
C GLU A 131 -19.47 -6.37 0.62
N LEU A 132 -18.44 -6.91 1.27
CA LEU A 132 -17.43 -6.09 1.95
C LEU A 132 -16.58 -5.28 0.97
N SER A 133 -16.13 -5.90 -0.11
CA SER A 133 -15.40 -5.21 -1.19
C SER A 133 -16.26 -4.11 -1.83
N ASN A 134 -17.55 -4.37 -2.04
CA ASN A 134 -18.48 -3.40 -2.60
C ASN A 134 -18.75 -2.23 -1.63
N ALA A 135 -18.80 -2.47 -0.32
CA ALA A 135 -18.92 -1.39 0.66
C ALA A 135 -17.75 -0.40 0.55
N GLY A 136 -16.52 -0.89 0.47
CA GLY A 136 -15.34 -0.05 0.25
C GLY A 136 -15.37 0.71 -1.08
N TRP A 137 -15.77 0.02 -2.16
CA TRP A 137 -15.87 0.62 -3.49
C TRP A 137 -16.91 1.75 -3.55
N VAL A 138 -18.09 1.53 -3.00
CA VAL A 138 -19.15 2.56 -2.98
C VAL A 138 -18.73 3.77 -2.14
N CYS A 139 -18.11 3.54 -1.00
CA CYS A 139 -17.58 4.62 -0.17
C CYS A 139 -16.49 5.41 -0.94
N TYR A 140 -15.56 4.71 -1.60
CA TYR A 140 -14.54 5.34 -2.44
C TYR A 140 -15.18 6.24 -3.51
N GLN A 141 -16.14 5.72 -4.29
CA GLN A 141 -16.78 6.46 -5.35
C GLN A 141 -17.50 7.72 -4.85
N ASN A 142 -18.17 7.64 -3.70
CA ASN A 142 -18.97 8.72 -3.17
C ASN A 142 -18.16 9.80 -2.45
N LYS A 143 -17.07 9.43 -1.77
CA LYS A 143 -16.36 10.34 -0.85
C LYS A 143 -14.88 10.53 -1.16
N PHE A 144 -14.22 9.54 -1.79
CA PHE A 144 -12.76 9.52 -1.97
C PHE A 144 -12.30 9.57 -3.43
N ALA A 145 -13.22 9.57 -4.40
CA ALA A 145 -12.87 9.71 -5.80
C ALA A 145 -12.06 10.98 -6.04
N GLY A 146 -10.87 10.82 -6.69
CA GLY A 146 -9.96 11.93 -6.94
C GLY A 146 -9.09 12.36 -5.75
N LYS A 147 -9.10 11.63 -4.62
CA LYS A 147 -8.31 11.94 -3.43
C LYS A 147 -6.92 11.29 -3.40
N PHE A 148 -6.61 10.40 -4.34
CA PHE A 148 -5.23 9.93 -4.51
C PHE A 148 -4.33 11.11 -4.86
N TYR A 149 -3.18 11.22 -4.17
CA TYR A 149 -2.21 12.28 -4.43
C TYR A 149 -1.59 12.09 -5.81
N PRO A 150 -1.67 13.10 -6.70
CA PRO A 150 -1.11 13.01 -8.05
C PRO A 150 0.39 12.69 -8.05
N GLU A 151 1.14 13.32 -7.14
CA GLU A 151 2.59 13.14 -7.01
C GLU A 151 2.94 11.70 -6.64
N MET A 152 2.14 11.06 -5.80
CA MET A 152 2.33 9.65 -5.45
C MET A 152 2.02 8.73 -6.63
N LYS A 153 1.00 9.04 -7.45
CA LYS A 153 0.75 8.30 -8.70
C LYS A 153 1.93 8.40 -9.66
N GLU A 154 2.51 9.59 -9.80
CA GLU A 154 3.71 9.78 -10.63
C GLU A 154 4.92 9.01 -10.09
N LEU A 155 5.08 8.95 -8.75
CA LEU A 155 6.12 8.14 -8.11
C LEU A 155 5.91 6.65 -8.41
N LEU A 156 4.70 6.13 -8.18
CA LEU A 156 4.39 4.72 -8.43
C LEU A 156 4.65 4.35 -9.89
N ALA A 157 4.28 5.20 -10.85
CA ALA A 157 4.55 4.99 -12.26
C ALA A 157 6.06 4.97 -12.59
N ASN A 158 6.88 5.80 -11.93
CA ASN A 158 8.33 5.71 -12.04
C ASN A 158 8.88 4.40 -11.47
N LEU A 159 8.37 3.97 -10.31
CA LEU A 159 8.77 2.71 -9.68
C LEU A 159 8.47 1.51 -10.57
N GLU A 160 7.29 1.46 -11.19
CA GLU A 160 6.92 0.41 -12.15
C GLU A 160 7.86 0.41 -13.36
N GLU A 161 8.15 1.57 -13.94
CA GLU A 161 9.11 1.72 -15.05
C GLU A 161 10.49 1.16 -14.70
N TYR A 162 10.94 1.36 -13.44
CA TYR A 162 12.21 0.82 -12.94
C TYR A 162 12.12 -0.63 -12.45
N GLY A 163 10.97 -1.30 -12.62
CA GLY A 163 10.78 -2.72 -12.33
C GLY A 163 10.59 -3.02 -10.84
N PHE A 164 10.07 -2.10 -10.07
CA PHE A 164 9.72 -2.34 -8.68
C PHE A 164 8.41 -3.11 -8.55
N GLU A 165 8.37 -4.00 -7.58
CA GLU A 165 7.14 -4.56 -7.05
C GLU A 165 6.57 -3.61 -6.01
N ILE A 166 5.39 -3.05 -6.28
CA ILE A 166 4.72 -2.13 -5.37
C ILE A 166 3.75 -2.91 -4.50
N TRP A 167 3.84 -2.68 -3.19
CA TRP A 167 3.00 -3.28 -2.16
C TRP A 167 2.36 -2.21 -1.30
N ILE A 168 1.11 -2.44 -0.91
CA ILE A 168 0.39 -1.60 0.05
C ILE A 168 0.26 -2.37 1.36
N VAL A 169 0.54 -1.69 2.48
CA VAL A 169 0.39 -2.24 3.84
C VAL A 169 -0.40 -1.23 4.67
N THR A 170 -1.68 -1.49 4.87
CA THR A 170 -2.62 -0.61 5.57
C THR A 170 -3.17 -1.26 6.84
N ALA A 171 -3.41 -0.47 7.89
CA ALA A 171 -4.09 -0.90 9.11
C ALA A 171 -5.62 -1.06 8.92
N SER A 172 -6.13 -0.75 7.76
CA SER A 172 -7.55 -0.86 7.41
C SER A 172 -7.90 -2.28 6.96
N THR A 173 -9.21 -2.61 6.99
CA THR A 173 -9.73 -3.91 6.55
C THR A 173 -9.40 -4.17 5.08
N GLU A 174 -8.69 -5.25 4.80
CA GLU A 174 -8.11 -5.55 3.47
C GLU A 174 -9.14 -5.53 2.34
N LEU A 175 -10.24 -6.25 2.49
CA LEU A 175 -11.27 -6.38 1.47
C LEU A 175 -11.95 -5.04 1.11
N LEU A 176 -12.00 -4.07 2.03
CA LEU A 176 -12.51 -2.73 1.72
C LEU A 176 -11.60 -1.98 0.74
N TYR A 177 -10.28 -2.25 0.78
CA TYR A 177 -9.25 -1.47 0.07
C TYR A 177 -8.83 -2.11 -1.25
N GLN A 178 -8.82 -3.41 -1.35
CA GLN A 178 -8.26 -4.13 -2.49
C GLN A 178 -8.85 -3.67 -3.82
N ARG A 179 -10.15 -3.53 -3.94
CA ARG A 179 -10.81 -3.20 -5.22
C ARG A 179 -10.45 -1.80 -5.70
N PHE A 180 -10.65 -0.77 -4.88
CA PHE A 180 -10.45 0.59 -5.37
C PHE A 180 -8.96 0.92 -5.56
N VAL A 181 -8.07 0.39 -4.72
CA VAL A 181 -6.63 0.55 -4.90
C VAL A 181 -6.17 -0.12 -6.20
N HIS A 182 -6.63 -1.35 -6.45
CA HIS A 182 -6.33 -2.06 -7.70
C HIS A 182 -6.83 -1.27 -8.93
N GLU A 183 -8.11 -0.87 -8.93
CA GLU A 183 -8.72 -0.18 -10.07
C GLU A 183 -8.12 1.21 -10.33
N GLN A 184 -7.63 1.90 -9.29
CA GLN A 184 -7.11 3.26 -9.41
C GLN A 184 -5.60 3.35 -9.63
N LEU A 185 -4.84 2.36 -9.14
CA LEU A 185 -3.37 2.37 -9.16
C LEU A 185 -2.77 1.21 -9.96
N GLY A 186 -3.58 0.25 -10.44
CA GLY A 186 -3.08 -0.92 -11.18
C GLY A 186 -2.33 -1.95 -10.32
N ILE A 187 -2.24 -1.74 -9.00
CA ILE A 187 -1.51 -2.64 -8.11
C ILE A 187 -2.26 -3.97 -8.01
N PRO A 188 -1.60 -5.14 -8.20
CA PRO A 188 -2.23 -6.44 -8.07
C PRO A 188 -2.89 -6.63 -6.70
N VAL A 189 -4.07 -7.24 -6.66
CA VAL A 189 -4.89 -7.40 -5.44
C VAL A 189 -4.12 -8.14 -4.33
N ASP A 190 -3.31 -9.13 -4.67
CA ASP A 190 -2.46 -9.90 -3.75
C ASP A 190 -1.30 -9.08 -3.15
N ARG A 191 -1.04 -7.88 -3.67
CA ARG A 191 -0.06 -6.93 -3.13
C ARG A 191 -0.69 -5.80 -2.30
N ILE A 192 -1.98 -5.88 -2.02
CA ILE A 192 -2.70 -4.93 -1.17
C ILE A 192 -3.05 -5.66 0.12
N LEU A 193 -2.23 -5.41 1.15
CA LEU A 193 -2.26 -6.11 2.42
C LEU A 193 -2.88 -5.22 3.49
N GLY A 194 -3.95 -5.69 4.08
CA GLY A 194 -4.67 -5.04 5.17
C GLY A 194 -4.94 -6.00 6.32
N VAL A 195 -5.83 -5.60 7.22
CA VAL A 195 -6.32 -6.49 8.27
C VAL A 195 -7.18 -7.56 7.61
N LYS A 196 -6.73 -8.81 7.71
CA LYS A 196 -7.34 -9.96 7.04
C LYS A 196 -8.29 -10.71 7.98
N SER A 197 -9.49 -10.99 7.51
CA SER A 197 -10.41 -11.95 8.16
C SER A 197 -10.27 -13.33 7.54
N CYS A 198 -10.46 -14.37 8.35
CA CYS A 198 -10.69 -15.71 7.81
C CYS A 198 -12.05 -15.75 7.07
N ILE A 199 -12.07 -16.43 5.94
CA ILE A 199 -13.30 -16.68 5.18
C ILE A 199 -13.64 -18.16 5.34
N ARG A 200 -14.86 -18.44 5.82
CA ARG A 200 -15.37 -19.81 5.98
C ARG A 200 -16.72 -19.91 5.26
N ASP A 201 -16.87 -20.93 4.44
CA ASP A 201 -18.10 -21.18 3.65
C ASP A 201 -18.56 -19.94 2.86
N GLY A 202 -17.60 -19.15 2.35
CA GLY A 202 -17.88 -17.93 1.57
C GLY A 202 -18.27 -16.71 2.42
N ILE A 203 -18.15 -16.79 3.75
CA ILE A 203 -18.51 -15.72 4.69
C ILE A 203 -17.28 -15.23 5.44
N VAL A 204 -17.15 -13.93 5.56
CA VAL A 204 -16.15 -13.24 6.38
C VAL A 204 -16.45 -13.51 7.85
N THR A 205 -15.45 -13.98 8.60
CA THR A 205 -15.57 -14.26 10.04
C THR A 205 -14.94 -13.16 10.87
N ASP A 206 -15.14 -13.20 12.20
CA ASP A 206 -14.48 -12.35 13.19
C ASP A 206 -13.04 -12.80 13.54
N GLU A 207 -12.60 -13.93 12.95
CA GLU A 207 -11.26 -14.46 13.15
C GLU A 207 -10.24 -13.71 12.27
N VAL A 208 -9.26 -13.03 12.90
CA VAL A 208 -8.23 -12.25 12.22
C VAL A 208 -7.00 -13.09 11.91
N VAL A 209 -6.52 -13.01 10.67
CA VAL A 209 -5.24 -13.61 10.26
C VAL A 209 -4.09 -12.70 10.68
N ARG A 210 -3.13 -13.25 11.43
CA ARG A 210 -1.96 -12.51 11.88
C ARG A 210 -0.81 -12.60 10.87
N PRO A 211 0.11 -11.61 10.84
CA PRO A 211 0.15 -10.40 11.67
C PRO A 211 -0.92 -9.35 11.28
N ILE A 212 -1.34 -8.54 12.26
CA ILE A 212 -2.23 -7.39 12.04
C ILE A 212 -1.34 -6.20 11.63
N PRO A 213 -1.55 -5.56 10.48
CA PRO A 213 -0.69 -4.49 9.96
C PRO A 213 -0.92 -3.14 10.65
N GLN A 214 -0.71 -3.10 11.95
CA GLN A 214 -0.78 -1.90 12.78
C GLN A 214 0.53 -1.75 13.55
N ASP A 215 1.12 -0.56 13.56
CA ASP A 215 2.39 -0.26 14.24
C ASP A 215 3.48 -1.29 13.84
N ALA A 216 4.11 -1.97 14.82
CA ALA A 216 5.09 -3.02 14.57
C ALA A 216 4.57 -4.15 13.66
N GLY A 217 3.27 -4.41 13.66
CA GLY A 217 2.65 -5.40 12.79
C GLY A 217 2.80 -5.10 11.30
N LYS A 218 2.97 -3.83 10.89
CA LYS A 218 3.28 -3.49 9.50
C LYS A 218 4.64 -4.05 9.06
N ALA A 219 5.65 -3.99 9.91
CA ALA A 219 6.95 -4.62 9.65
C ALA A 219 6.85 -6.15 9.63
N GLU A 220 6.06 -6.73 10.55
CA GLU A 220 5.81 -8.19 10.55
C GLU A 220 5.12 -8.67 9.28
N VAL A 221 4.20 -7.87 8.70
CA VAL A 221 3.55 -8.15 7.41
C VAL A 221 4.58 -8.20 6.27
N ILE A 222 5.55 -7.28 6.25
CA ILE A 222 6.65 -7.34 5.27
C ILE A 222 7.40 -8.66 5.38
N HIS A 223 7.79 -9.06 6.58
CA HIS A 223 8.55 -10.30 6.80
C HIS A 223 7.73 -11.56 6.48
N THR A 224 6.42 -11.54 6.76
CA THR A 224 5.56 -12.72 6.63
C THR A 224 5.06 -12.93 5.20
N PHE A 225 4.57 -11.87 4.56
CA PHE A 225 3.88 -11.98 3.27
C PHE A 225 4.74 -11.52 2.09
N ILE A 226 5.49 -10.42 2.22
CA ILE A 226 6.33 -9.89 1.14
C ILE A 226 7.64 -10.67 1.04
N LYS A 227 8.25 -11.02 2.17
CA LYS A 227 9.47 -11.83 2.28
C LYS A 227 10.65 -11.24 1.51
N ALA A 228 10.75 -9.92 1.50
CA ALA A 228 11.88 -9.17 0.94
C ALA A 228 12.02 -7.86 1.71
N ARG A 229 13.25 -7.40 1.90
CA ARG A 229 13.48 -6.07 2.48
C ARG A 229 13.20 -5.00 1.41
N PRO A 230 12.32 -4.03 1.70
CA PRO A 230 11.99 -3.00 0.72
C PRO A 230 13.17 -2.04 0.51
N LEU A 231 13.36 -1.63 -0.74
CA LEU A 231 14.29 -0.58 -1.13
C LEU A 231 13.70 0.82 -0.87
N ILE A 232 12.38 0.92 -0.92
CA ILE A 232 11.65 2.17 -0.65
C ILE A 232 10.48 1.84 0.26
N VAL A 233 10.25 2.68 1.26
CA VAL A 233 9.04 2.64 2.09
C VAL A 233 8.47 4.04 2.23
N GLY A 234 7.15 4.18 2.04
CA GLY A 234 6.43 5.43 2.25
C GLY A 234 5.37 5.31 3.34
N GLY A 235 5.23 6.36 4.13
CA GLY A 235 4.27 6.48 5.21
C GLY A 235 4.02 7.94 5.60
N ASN A 236 3.08 8.19 6.51
CA ASN A 236 2.74 9.55 6.95
C ASN A 236 2.63 9.72 8.47
N SER A 237 2.47 8.64 9.19
CA SER A 237 2.09 8.65 10.60
C SER A 237 3.07 7.91 11.51
N ARG A 238 2.83 8.00 12.82
CA ARG A 238 3.57 7.18 13.81
C ARG A 238 3.37 5.68 13.54
N GLY A 239 2.19 5.27 13.10
CA GLY A 239 1.88 3.87 12.80
C GLY A 239 2.74 3.24 11.70
N ASP A 240 3.47 4.05 10.93
CA ASP A 240 4.34 3.60 9.84
C ASP A 240 5.81 3.49 10.26
N MET A 241 6.16 3.91 11.46
CA MET A 241 7.55 4.05 11.91
C MET A 241 8.34 2.74 11.73
N GLU A 242 7.82 1.64 12.24
CA GLU A 242 8.49 0.34 12.20
C GLU A 242 8.58 -0.18 10.76
N MET A 243 7.54 0.02 9.96
CA MET A 243 7.55 -0.30 8.53
C MET A 243 8.61 0.54 7.78
N MET A 244 8.70 1.83 8.05
CA MET A 244 9.69 2.72 7.43
C MET A 244 11.12 2.33 7.80
N HIS A 245 11.36 1.81 9.01
CA HIS A 245 12.67 1.28 9.41
C HIS A 245 13.10 0.03 8.63
N GLU A 246 12.18 -0.71 8.01
CA GLU A 246 12.51 -1.85 7.15
C GLU A 246 13.16 -1.43 5.82
N SER A 247 13.06 -0.16 5.42
CA SER A 247 13.69 0.31 4.19
C SER A 247 15.22 0.22 4.27
N VAL A 248 15.83 -0.41 3.27
CA VAL A 248 17.29 -0.41 3.08
C VAL A 248 17.78 0.69 2.14
N GLY A 249 16.87 1.48 1.60
CA GLY A 249 17.15 2.61 0.72
C GLY A 249 16.38 3.86 1.16
N LEU A 250 15.52 4.40 0.33
CA LEU A 250 14.78 5.62 0.62
C LEU A 250 13.57 5.40 1.52
N ARG A 251 13.29 6.40 2.34
CA ARG A 251 12.03 6.59 3.06
C ARG A 251 11.33 7.82 2.50
N ILE A 252 10.03 7.74 2.31
CA ILE A 252 9.23 8.85 1.79
C ILE A 252 8.17 9.18 2.81
N LEU A 253 8.31 10.33 3.45
CA LEU A 253 7.38 10.82 4.46
C LEU A 253 6.41 11.80 3.79
N VAL A 254 5.17 11.35 3.61
CA VAL A 254 4.13 12.09 2.87
C VAL A 254 3.23 12.81 3.87
N ASN A 255 3.08 14.14 3.75
CA ASN A 255 2.16 14.94 4.59
C ASN A 255 2.13 14.45 6.05
N PRO A 256 3.25 14.46 6.77
CA PRO A 256 3.35 13.81 8.07
C PRO A 256 2.28 14.30 9.04
N ASP A 257 1.68 13.36 9.78
CA ASP A 257 0.84 13.68 10.93
C ASP A 257 1.73 14.23 12.05
N ASP A 258 1.86 15.55 12.09
CA ASP A 258 2.79 16.28 12.95
C ASP A 258 2.07 16.98 14.11
N ALA A 259 0.84 16.55 14.43
CA ALA A 259 -0.03 17.24 15.38
C ALA A 259 0.50 17.19 16.82
N LYS A 260 1.17 16.11 17.22
CA LYS A 260 1.64 15.91 18.60
C LYS A 260 2.95 15.11 18.65
N PRO A 261 3.76 15.29 19.71
CA PRO A 261 4.88 14.41 19.99
C PRO A 261 4.42 12.99 20.32
N GLU A 262 5.16 11.99 19.84
CA GLU A 262 4.88 10.57 20.03
C GLU A 262 5.91 9.92 20.95
N GLN A 263 5.46 9.21 21.99
CA GLN A 263 6.36 8.56 22.95
C GLN A 263 7.26 7.52 22.28
N ALA A 264 6.73 6.75 21.33
CA ALA A 264 7.49 5.76 20.58
C ALA A 264 8.60 6.37 19.70
N MET A 265 8.48 7.65 19.38
CA MET A 265 9.49 8.44 18.65
C MET A 265 10.38 9.27 19.58
N GLY A 266 10.48 8.90 20.84
CA GLY A 266 11.31 9.59 21.82
C GLY A 266 10.82 11.00 22.15
N GLY A 267 9.51 11.25 22.11
CA GLY A 267 8.90 12.54 22.36
C GLY A 267 9.04 13.54 21.20
N LYS A 268 9.37 13.08 20.00
CA LYS A 268 9.39 13.89 18.79
C LYS A 268 8.07 13.77 18.01
N THR A 269 7.75 14.79 17.23
CA THR A 269 6.71 14.68 16.21
C THR A 269 7.18 13.77 15.07
N VAL A 270 6.28 13.27 14.24
CA VAL A 270 6.63 12.39 13.11
C VAL A 270 7.65 13.05 12.19
N LYS A 271 7.44 14.32 11.83
CA LYS A 271 8.36 15.08 11.00
C LYS A 271 9.72 15.23 11.67
N SER A 272 9.77 15.68 12.92
CA SER A 272 11.01 15.94 13.64
C SER A 272 11.81 14.67 13.95
N TYR A 273 11.16 13.51 13.95
CA TYR A 273 11.84 12.22 14.07
C TYR A 273 12.65 11.89 12.81
N TRP A 274 12.07 12.14 11.64
CA TRP A 274 12.65 11.75 10.35
C TRP A 274 13.49 12.83 9.64
N GLU A 275 13.30 14.12 9.97
CA GLU A 275 13.91 15.25 9.23
C GLU A 275 15.44 15.23 9.14
N ASN A 276 16.12 14.59 10.09
CA ASN A 276 17.58 14.48 10.11
C ASN A 276 18.10 13.13 9.58
N ASP A 277 17.21 12.24 9.15
CA ASP A 277 17.62 10.99 8.51
C ASP A 277 17.99 11.25 7.04
N PRO A 278 19.26 11.00 6.63
CA PRO A 278 19.71 11.30 5.26
C PRO A 278 19.00 10.44 4.20
N MET A 279 18.35 9.36 4.58
CA MET A 279 17.62 8.48 3.67
C MET A 279 16.14 8.85 3.57
N THR A 280 15.66 9.83 4.32
CA THR A 280 14.27 10.28 4.30
C THR A 280 14.09 11.48 3.36
N LEU A 281 13.04 11.44 2.57
CA LEU A 281 12.47 12.52 1.78
C LEU A 281 11.16 12.96 2.45
N ILE A 282 10.96 14.26 2.61
CA ILE A 282 9.76 14.84 3.22
C ILE A 282 9.15 15.82 2.22
#